data_7a8221d7b03898f2dc706ce435247b0b
#
_entry.id   7a8221d7b03898f2dc706ce435247b0b
#
_cell.length_a   1.000
_cell.length_b   1.000
_cell.length_c   1.000
_cell.angle_alpha   90.00
_cell.angle_beta   90.00
_cell.angle_gamma   90.00
#
_symmetry.space_group_name_H-M   'P 1'
#
loop_
_entity.id
_entity.type
_entity.pdbx_description
1 polymer ?
#
loop_
_entity_poly.entity_id
_entity_poly.type
_entity_poly.pdbx_seq_one_letter_code
_entity_poly.pdbx_strand_id
1 'polypeptide(L)'
;MNRIPALLAAVAVILLFAGCGGSNDAGRSSAQPAPRGHLLPRDFPGWGHEAIRPVPPGLFVVTYVGPKDRRPWVIVSDTEGVPRWWFNPDTPALWGQVLRDGSLAWARSFGDGYGLDRRMAYEVRSEDGKLLRLVRTKDSIVDGHEYRELPNGNVLLDTYVPETADLRRFGGPKRAAIVSAEVQELDRAGKVVWRWNSRGHIALGETGRWWRSVLSNPRRRLRREVFDPVHINSIEPGNHGEVIISTRHTDAVYGIDRATGAIRWKLGGLPTGQSLRVVGDPATRPLGGQHDARLDRFGRLTVFDNGKDRPRRPRVVFYRLDPAGGKAIYKGQLNDPEVSRSHCCGSARELPGGGWLVSWGDNPLVTGFDQRGRIAFRLHLPASTFRAVPTPPGATSIRRLDRGLSEMESAAGP
;
A
#
# COMPACT_ATOMS: atom_id res chain seq x y z
N MET A 1 49.67 10.50 -28.82
CA MET A 1 48.77 11.04 -27.78
C MET A 1 47.38 10.60 -28.12
N ASN A 2 46.98 9.42 -27.61
CA ASN A 2 45.72 8.78 -27.93
C ASN A 2 44.65 9.17 -26.91
N ARG A 3 43.57 9.80 -27.37
CA ARG A 3 42.39 10.06 -26.57
C ARG A 3 41.47 8.83 -26.64
N ILE A 4 41.23 8.20 -25.53
CA ILE A 4 40.22 7.14 -25.35
C ILE A 4 38.89 7.82 -25.02
N PRO A 5 37.79 7.53 -25.72
CA PRO A 5 36.48 8.04 -25.33
C PRO A 5 35.93 7.22 -24.18
N ALA A 6 35.55 7.89 -23.10
CA ALA A 6 34.84 7.27 -21.97
C ALA A 6 33.40 6.86 -22.41
N LEU A 7 33.11 5.58 -22.43
CA LEU A 7 31.77 5.04 -22.56
C LEU A 7 31.02 5.30 -21.26
N LEU A 8 30.08 6.23 -21.27
CA LEU A 8 29.06 6.38 -20.23
C LEU A 8 28.06 5.23 -20.37
N ALA A 9 28.24 4.21 -19.56
CA ALA A 9 27.22 3.18 -19.38
C ALA A 9 26.08 3.78 -18.54
N ALA A 10 24.98 4.12 -19.18
CA ALA A 10 23.73 4.41 -18.52
C ALA A 10 23.19 3.13 -17.89
N VAL A 11 23.43 2.92 -16.62
CA VAL A 11 22.79 1.86 -15.83
C VAL A 11 21.36 2.30 -15.56
N ALA A 12 20.45 1.87 -16.40
CA ALA A 12 19.03 1.87 -16.11
C ALA A 12 18.82 0.88 -14.96
N VAL A 13 18.66 1.38 -13.72
CA VAL A 13 18.19 0.58 -12.61
C VAL A 13 16.70 0.32 -12.82
N ILE A 14 16.43 -0.67 -13.65
CA ILE A 14 15.18 -1.40 -13.66
C ILE A 14 15.13 -2.06 -12.27
N LEU A 15 14.18 -1.70 -11.43
CA LEU A 15 13.79 -2.51 -10.29
C LEU A 15 13.22 -3.83 -10.85
N LEU A 16 14.12 -4.67 -11.31
CA LEU A 16 13.86 -6.08 -11.50
C LEU A 16 13.58 -6.63 -10.10
N PHE A 17 12.37 -7.10 -9.88
CA PHE A 17 12.09 -8.11 -8.89
C PHE A 17 12.86 -9.39 -9.32
N ALA A 18 14.17 -9.37 -9.17
CA ALA A 18 14.98 -10.57 -9.28
C ALA A 18 14.84 -11.29 -7.94
N GLY A 19 13.92 -12.23 -7.88
CA GLY A 19 13.94 -13.24 -6.85
C GLY A 19 15.28 -13.98 -6.95
N CYS A 20 16.13 -13.88 -5.95
CA CYS A 20 17.22 -14.82 -5.75
C CYS A 20 16.60 -16.20 -5.54
N GLY A 21 16.57 -17.01 -6.57
CA GLY A 21 16.22 -18.42 -6.51
C GLY A 21 17.25 -19.17 -5.70
N GLY A 22 16.95 -19.41 -4.43
CA GLY A 22 17.49 -20.48 -3.65
C GLY A 22 16.60 -21.69 -3.90
N SER A 23 17.09 -22.65 -4.70
CA SER A 23 16.49 -23.97 -4.85
C SER A 23 16.52 -24.71 -3.52
N ASN A 24 15.41 -24.72 -2.80
CA ASN A 24 15.08 -25.74 -1.84
C ASN A 24 13.82 -26.44 -2.32
N ASP A 25 14.03 -27.49 -3.11
CA ASP A 25 13.08 -28.55 -3.34
C ASP A 25 12.78 -29.25 -2.00
N ALA A 26 11.74 -28.82 -1.33
CA ALA A 26 11.05 -29.59 -0.33
C ALA A 26 9.60 -29.75 -0.82
N GLY A 27 9.34 -30.90 -1.43
CA GLY A 27 8.05 -31.28 -1.99
C GLY A 27 6.89 -31.08 -1.01
N ARG A 28 6.01 -30.16 -1.33
CA ARG A 28 4.60 -30.14 -0.99
C ARG A 28 3.86 -29.39 -2.10
N SER A 29 3.69 -30.07 -3.24
CA SER A 29 2.64 -29.73 -4.19
C SER A 29 1.32 -30.25 -3.62
N SER A 30 0.76 -29.53 -2.66
CA SER A 30 -0.67 -29.64 -2.42
C SER A 30 -1.32 -28.79 -3.50
N ALA A 31 -2.07 -29.43 -4.42
CA ALA A 31 -2.90 -28.72 -5.39
C ALA A 31 -3.70 -27.66 -4.66
N GLN A 32 -3.67 -26.42 -5.15
CA GLN A 32 -4.44 -25.34 -4.55
C GLN A 32 -5.91 -25.72 -4.52
N PRO A 33 -6.62 -25.61 -3.39
CA PRO A 33 -8.04 -25.90 -3.36
C PRO A 33 -8.77 -24.95 -4.29
N ALA A 34 -9.48 -25.49 -5.29
CA ALA A 34 -10.36 -24.71 -6.16
C ALA A 34 -11.72 -24.49 -5.47
N PRO A 35 -12.42 -23.38 -5.73
CA PRO A 35 -13.79 -23.20 -5.29
C PRO A 35 -14.69 -24.24 -5.95
N ARG A 36 -15.76 -24.63 -5.26
CA ARG A 36 -16.71 -25.60 -5.82
C ARG A 36 -17.32 -25.06 -7.12
N GLY A 37 -17.26 -25.84 -8.19
CA GLY A 37 -17.88 -25.52 -9.46
C GLY A 37 -17.04 -24.69 -10.44
N HIS A 38 -15.85 -24.25 -10.08
CA HIS A 38 -14.96 -23.48 -10.95
C HIS A 38 -13.61 -24.15 -11.09
N LEU A 39 -13.01 -24.05 -12.28
CA LEU A 39 -11.64 -24.48 -12.54
C LEU A 39 -10.72 -23.26 -12.51
N LEU A 40 -9.62 -23.38 -11.80
CA LEU A 40 -8.59 -22.35 -11.84
C LEU A 40 -7.96 -22.29 -13.25
N PRO A 41 -7.75 -21.08 -13.81
CA PRO A 41 -7.02 -20.93 -15.05
C PRO A 41 -5.65 -21.63 -15.02
N ARG A 42 -5.15 -22.12 -16.16
CA ARG A 42 -3.86 -22.83 -16.22
C ARG A 42 -2.67 -21.99 -15.77
N ASP A 43 -2.75 -20.67 -15.95
CA ASP A 43 -1.74 -19.69 -15.58
C ASP A 43 -2.06 -18.97 -14.26
N PHE A 44 -3.03 -19.49 -13.49
CA PHE A 44 -3.38 -18.95 -12.19
C PHE A 44 -2.17 -19.02 -11.24
N PRO A 45 -1.86 -17.94 -10.50
CA PRO A 45 -0.74 -17.92 -9.56
C PRO A 45 -1.08 -18.75 -8.33
N GLY A 46 -0.68 -20.01 -8.32
CA GLY A 46 -0.86 -20.87 -7.15
C GLY A 46 -0.03 -20.37 -5.94
N TRP A 47 -0.51 -20.64 -4.74
CA TRP A 47 0.20 -20.33 -3.50
C TRP A 47 0.09 -21.47 -2.48
N GLY A 48 1.02 -21.50 -1.53
CA GLY A 48 0.96 -22.38 -0.38
C GLY A 48 0.09 -21.77 0.72
N HIS A 49 -0.76 -22.59 1.37
CA HIS A 49 -1.51 -22.20 2.56
C HIS A 49 -1.06 -23.06 3.74
N GLU A 50 -0.62 -22.43 4.80
CA GLU A 50 -0.30 -23.06 6.07
C GLU A 50 -1.34 -22.68 7.12
N ALA A 51 -2.22 -23.61 7.47
CA ALA A 51 -3.21 -23.43 8.55
C ALA A 51 -2.55 -23.80 9.90
N ILE A 52 -2.50 -22.85 10.82
CA ILE A 52 -1.85 -23.03 12.13
C ILE A 52 -2.86 -23.00 13.27
N ARG A 53 -3.83 -22.09 13.21
CA ARG A 53 -4.91 -21.90 14.20
C ARG A 53 -6.19 -21.47 13.52
N PRO A 54 -7.34 -21.77 14.10
CA PRO A 54 -8.61 -21.26 13.60
C PRO A 54 -8.66 -19.72 13.64
N VAL A 55 -9.22 -19.13 12.60
CA VAL A 55 -9.61 -17.71 12.52
C VAL A 55 -11.07 -17.64 12.07
N PRO A 56 -11.78 -16.56 12.43
CA PRO A 56 -13.11 -16.34 11.85
C PRO A 56 -13.04 -16.32 10.32
N PRO A 57 -14.05 -16.90 9.65
CA PRO A 57 -14.16 -16.82 8.20
C PRO A 57 -14.13 -15.37 7.73
N GLY A 58 -13.37 -15.08 6.69
CA GLY A 58 -13.24 -13.75 6.12
C GLY A 58 -12.76 -13.81 4.68
N LEU A 59 -13.05 -12.77 3.93
CA LEU A 59 -12.58 -12.58 2.56
C LEU A 59 -11.57 -11.43 2.52
N PHE A 60 -10.61 -11.53 1.63
CA PHE A 60 -9.63 -10.45 1.41
C PHE A 60 -9.10 -10.47 -0.02
N VAL A 61 -8.63 -9.32 -0.47
CA VAL A 61 -8.06 -9.14 -1.81
C VAL A 61 -6.54 -9.16 -1.73
N VAL A 62 -5.95 -9.92 -2.64
CA VAL A 62 -4.52 -9.86 -2.98
C VAL A 62 -4.37 -9.61 -4.47
N THR A 63 -3.25 -9.03 -4.88
CA THR A 63 -2.92 -8.86 -6.29
C THR A 63 -1.63 -9.61 -6.60
N TYR A 64 -1.55 -10.14 -7.81
CA TYR A 64 -0.35 -10.75 -8.32
C TYR A 64 0.19 -9.94 -9.50
N VAL A 65 1.39 -9.44 -9.34
CA VAL A 65 2.17 -8.81 -10.41
C VAL A 65 3.36 -9.71 -10.66
N GLY A 66 3.15 -10.69 -11.51
CA GLY A 66 4.21 -11.64 -11.89
C GLY A 66 5.30 -11.01 -12.76
N PRO A 67 6.33 -11.80 -13.16
CA PRO A 67 7.26 -11.45 -14.21
C PRO A 67 6.53 -10.96 -15.47
N LYS A 68 7.21 -10.19 -16.33
CA LYS A 68 6.60 -9.55 -17.52
C LYS A 68 5.90 -10.50 -18.50
N ASP A 69 6.23 -11.76 -18.45
CA ASP A 69 5.68 -12.86 -19.26
C ASP A 69 4.44 -13.53 -18.63
N ARG A 70 4.08 -13.14 -17.40
CA ARG A 70 2.91 -13.69 -16.70
C ARG A 70 1.81 -12.64 -16.55
N ARG A 71 0.57 -13.10 -16.69
CA ARG A 71 -0.61 -12.25 -16.54
C ARG A 71 -0.75 -11.73 -15.12
N PRO A 72 -1.16 -10.46 -14.94
CA PRO A 72 -1.52 -9.92 -13.63
C PRO A 72 -2.86 -10.48 -13.16
N TRP A 73 -3.07 -10.55 -11.84
CA TRP A 73 -4.31 -11.04 -11.25
C TRP A 73 -4.76 -10.17 -10.09
N VAL A 74 -6.06 -9.96 -9.99
CA VAL A 74 -6.75 -9.49 -8.80
C VAL A 74 -7.56 -10.67 -8.26
N ILE A 75 -7.34 -11.05 -7.01
CA ILE A 75 -7.89 -12.27 -6.45
C ILE A 75 -8.55 -11.96 -5.11
N VAL A 76 -9.77 -12.43 -4.93
CA VAL A 76 -10.40 -12.50 -3.61
C VAL A 76 -10.19 -13.91 -3.07
N SER A 77 -9.52 -14.02 -1.94
CA SER A 77 -9.32 -15.28 -1.23
C SER A 77 -10.07 -15.27 0.10
N ASP A 78 -10.36 -16.44 0.63
CA ASP A 78 -10.79 -16.56 2.01
C ASP A 78 -9.62 -16.86 2.96
N THR A 79 -9.92 -16.87 4.26
CA THR A 79 -8.94 -17.17 5.32
C THR A 79 -8.47 -18.63 5.35
N GLU A 80 -9.10 -19.52 4.57
CA GLU A 80 -8.68 -20.91 4.35
C GLU A 80 -7.75 -21.03 3.13
N GLY A 81 -7.39 -19.90 2.50
CA GLY A 81 -6.51 -19.83 1.35
C GLY A 81 -7.17 -20.25 0.03
N VAL A 82 -8.50 -20.39 0.01
CA VAL A 82 -9.25 -20.74 -1.21
C VAL A 82 -9.55 -19.47 -2.01
N PRO A 83 -9.13 -19.37 -3.28
CA PRO A 83 -9.55 -18.28 -4.16
C PRO A 83 -11.06 -18.38 -4.40
N ARG A 84 -11.78 -17.30 -4.17
CA ARG A 84 -13.24 -17.22 -4.31
C ARG A 84 -13.69 -16.40 -5.50
N TRP A 85 -12.81 -15.58 -6.04
CA TRP A 85 -13.01 -14.77 -7.23
C TRP A 85 -11.67 -14.34 -7.77
N TRP A 86 -11.55 -14.19 -9.09
CA TRP A 86 -10.35 -13.70 -9.76
C TRP A 86 -10.68 -12.95 -11.03
N PHE A 87 -9.82 -12.00 -11.36
CA PHE A 87 -9.88 -11.23 -12.60
C PHE A 87 -8.48 -11.02 -13.14
N ASN A 88 -8.35 -11.09 -14.46
CA ASN A 88 -7.12 -10.83 -15.16
C ASN A 88 -7.19 -9.46 -15.84
N PRO A 89 -6.68 -8.37 -15.23
CA PRO A 89 -6.74 -7.05 -15.81
C PRO A 89 -5.72 -6.87 -16.95
N ASP A 90 -6.03 -6.00 -17.92
CA ASP A 90 -5.14 -5.67 -19.04
C ASP A 90 -3.83 -5.00 -18.59
N THR A 91 -3.84 -4.41 -17.41
CA THR A 91 -2.66 -3.78 -16.80
C THR A 91 -2.45 -4.32 -15.40
N PRO A 92 -1.19 -4.47 -14.93
CA PRO A 92 -0.94 -4.91 -13.57
C PRO A 92 -1.73 -4.08 -12.55
N ALA A 93 -2.30 -4.75 -11.56
CA ALA A 93 -2.96 -4.14 -10.43
C ALA A 93 -1.96 -4.02 -9.27
N LEU A 94 -1.65 -2.79 -8.84
CA LEU A 94 -0.71 -2.58 -7.74
C LEU A 94 -1.25 -3.17 -6.43
N TRP A 95 -2.51 -2.91 -6.12
CA TRP A 95 -3.29 -3.49 -5.03
C TRP A 95 -4.79 -3.33 -5.31
N GLY A 96 -5.64 -4.09 -4.63
CA GLY A 96 -7.08 -4.08 -4.83
C GLY A 96 -7.86 -4.19 -3.53
N GLN A 97 -9.16 -3.90 -3.60
CA GLN A 97 -10.10 -4.02 -2.50
C GLN A 97 -11.53 -4.26 -3.02
N VAL A 98 -12.38 -4.81 -2.17
CA VAL A 98 -13.84 -4.78 -2.34
C VAL A 98 -14.37 -3.50 -1.70
N LEU A 99 -15.21 -2.75 -2.42
CA LEU A 99 -15.86 -1.54 -1.94
C LEU A 99 -17.14 -1.90 -1.16
N ARG A 100 -17.73 -0.92 -0.46
CA ARG A 100 -18.92 -1.14 0.37
C ARG A 100 -20.15 -1.59 -0.41
N ASP A 101 -20.23 -1.23 -1.69
CA ASP A 101 -21.30 -1.64 -2.61
C ASP A 101 -21.11 -3.04 -3.22
N GLY A 102 -19.98 -3.68 -2.92
CA GLY A 102 -19.58 -4.99 -3.43
C GLY A 102 -18.76 -4.94 -4.71
N SER A 103 -18.65 -3.77 -5.36
CA SER A 103 -17.76 -3.63 -6.50
C SER A 103 -16.29 -3.78 -6.08
N LEU A 104 -15.42 -4.10 -7.05
CA LEU A 104 -13.99 -4.27 -6.81
C LEU A 104 -13.24 -3.07 -7.40
N ALA A 105 -12.29 -2.54 -6.63
CA ALA A 105 -11.43 -1.45 -7.07
C ALA A 105 -9.96 -1.84 -6.97
N TRP A 106 -9.16 -1.46 -7.96
CA TRP A 106 -7.71 -1.61 -7.93
C TRP A 106 -6.98 -0.48 -8.64
N ALA A 107 -5.75 -0.22 -8.19
CA ALA A 107 -4.86 0.75 -8.80
C ALA A 107 -4.20 0.13 -10.03
N ARG A 108 -4.39 0.70 -11.23
CA ARG A 108 -3.63 0.33 -12.43
C ARG A 108 -2.16 0.66 -12.22
N SER A 109 -1.25 -0.21 -12.67
CA SER A 109 0.18 0.02 -12.56
C SER A 109 0.84 0.14 -13.93
N PHE A 110 1.66 1.15 -14.10
CA PHE A 110 2.45 1.42 -15.31
C PHE A 110 3.93 1.62 -14.96
N GLY A 111 4.51 0.63 -14.28
CA GLY A 111 5.89 0.70 -13.81
C GLY A 111 6.06 1.65 -12.63
N ASP A 112 6.91 2.67 -12.77
CA ASP A 112 7.19 3.67 -11.71
C ASP A 112 5.99 4.61 -11.39
N GLY A 113 4.79 4.15 -11.60
CA GLY A 113 3.51 4.84 -11.72
C GLY A 113 3.00 5.68 -10.55
N TYR A 114 3.82 6.09 -9.65
CA TYR A 114 3.47 6.89 -8.47
C TYR A 114 3.17 8.34 -8.86
N GLY A 115 1.92 8.62 -9.32
CA GLY A 115 1.50 9.95 -9.74
C GLY A 115 2.28 10.51 -10.94
N LEU A 116 2.91 9.65 -11.73
CA LEU A 116 3.84 10.03 -12.79
C LEU A 116 3.34 9.75 -14.19
N ASP A 117 2.47 8.76 -14.37
CA ASP A 117 1.92 8.37 -15.66
C ASP A 117 0.44 8.77 -15.79
N ARG A 118 0.07 9.48 -16.84
CA ARG A 118 -1.30 9.94 -17.10
C ARG A 118 -2.33 8.82 -17.30
N ARG A 119 -1.88 7.60 -17.59
CA ARG A 119 -2.73 6.42 -17.72
C ARG A 119 -3.19 5.88 -16.37
N MET A 120 -2.55 6.29 -15.27
CA MET A 120 -2.93 5.90 -13.91
C MET A 120 -4.39 6.22 -13.64
N ALA A 121 -5.07 5.26 -13.04
CA ALA A 121 -6.45 5.35 -12.58
C ALA A 121 -6.73 4.22 -11.60
N TYR A 122 -7.75 4.37 -10.80
CA TYR A 122 -8.40 3.23 -10.17
C TYR A 122 -9.49 2.71 -11.09
N GLU A 123 -9.44 1.43 -11.42
CA GLU A 123 -10.55 0.71 -12.04
C GLU A 123 -11.53 0.30 -10.95
N VAL A 124 -12.82 0.52 -11.22
CA VAL A 124 -13.90 0.00 -10.39
C VAL A 124 -14.76 -0.89 -11.30
N ARG A 125 -14.91 -2.15 -10.90
CA ARG A 125 -15.65 -3.15 -11.65
C ARG A 125 -16.68 -3.85 -10.77
N SER A 126 -17.75 -4.33 -11.39
CA SER A 126 -18.71 -5.23 -10.76
C SER A 126 -18.12 -6.64 -10.58
N GLU A 127 -18.79 -7.48 -9.80
CA GLU A 127 -18.34 -8.86 -9.54
C GLU A 127 -18.34 -9.73 -10.81
N ASP A 128 -19.13 -9.37 -11.84
CA ASP A 128 -19.12 -9.98 -13.18
C ASP A 128 -18.05 -9.38 -14.13
N GLY A 129 -17.10 -8.62 -13.58
CA GLY A 129 -15.94 -8.09 -14.30
C GLY A 129 -16.21 -6.86 -15.18
N LYS A 130 -17.44 -6.34 -15.29
CA LYS A 130 -17.74 -5.16 -16.10
C LYS A 130 -17.11 -3.90 -15.51
N LEU A 131 -16.47 -3.09 -16.35
CA LEU A 131 -15.93 -1.80 -15.95
C LEU A 131 -17.06 -0.83 -15.64
N LEU A 132 -17.18 -0.39 -14.39
CA LEU A 132 -18.17 0.58 -13.94
C LEU A 132 -17.66 2.02 -14.10
N ARG A 133 -16.41 2.27 -13.70
CA ARG A 133 -15.79 3.59 -13.79
C ARG A 133 -14.27 3.55 -13.65
N LEU A 134 -13.61 4.60 -14.14
CA LEU A 134 -12.23 4.93 -13.87
C LEU A 134 -12.19 6.15 -12.95
N VAL A 135 -11.53 6.03 -11.80
CA VAL A 135 -11.42 7.13 -10.83
C VAL A 135 -10.02 7.72 -10.87
N ARG A 136 -9.96 9.05 -10.95
CA ARG A 136 -8.73 9.85 -11.02
C ARG A 136 -8.88 11.12 -10.20
N THR A 137 -7.77 11.64 -9.72
CA THR A 137 -7.69 13.00 -9.16
C THR A 137 -7.93 14.06 -10.22
N LYS A 138 -8.23 15.27 -9.81
CA LYS A 138 -8.43 16.44 -10.69
C LYS A 138 -7.16 17.30 -10.73
N ASP A 139 -6.88 17.87 -11.89
CA ASP A 139 -5.75 18.80 -12.14
C ASP A 139 -4.35 18.19 -11.96
N SER A 140 -4.26 16.91 -11.61
CA SER A 140 -3.01 16.19 -11.36
C SER A 140 -3.14 14.70 -11.68
N ILE A 141 -2.01 14.00 -11.80
CA ILE A 141 -1.98 12.57 -12.08
C ILE A 141 -2.21 11.83 -10.76
N VAL A 142 -3.26 10.99 -10.70
CA VAL A 142 -3.55 10.17 -9.51
C VAL A 142 -2.36 9.27 -9.19
N ASP A 143 -2.07 9.14 -7.92
CA ASP A 143 -1.14 8.13 -7.42
C ASP A 143 -1.89 6.81 -7.16
N GLY A 144 -1.17 5.72 -7.14
CA GLY A 144 -1.70 4.37 -6.92
C GLY A 144 -1.64 3.91 -5.47
N HIS A 145 -1.21 4.74 -4.52
CA HIS A 145 -1.03 4.30 -3.14
C HIS A 145 -2.34 4.22 -2.35
N GLU A 146 -3.31 5.12 -2.56
CA GLU A 146 -4.53 5.11 -1.77
C GLU A 146 -5.81 5.39 -2.54
N TYR A 147 -6.81 4.57 -2.28
CA TYR A 147 -8.23 4.75 -2.60
C TYR A 147 -9.01 4.47 -1.32
N ARG A 148 -9.36 5.50 -0.58
CA ARG A 148 -10.07 5.37 0.69
C ARG A 148 -11.51 5.80 0.56
N GLU A 149 -12.43 4.83 0.48
CA GLU A 149 -13.86 5.10 0.47
C GLU A 149 -14.34 5.59 1.85
N LEU A 150 -15.10 6.67 1.86
CA LEU A 150 -15.68 7.26 3.06
C LEU A 150 -17.13 6.79 3.27
N PRO A 151 -17.67 6.88 4.50
CA PRO A 151 -19.06 6.47 4.77
C PRO A 151 -20.12 7.19 3.93
N ASN A 152 -19.87 8.43 3.52
CA ASN A 152 -20.78 9.23 2.67
C ASN A 152 -20.67 8.88 1.17
N GLY A 153 -19.78 7.93 0.80
CA GLY A 153 -19.53 7.50 -0.56
C GLY A 153 -18.54 8.37 -1.33
N ASN A 154 -17.96 9.39 -0.70
CA ASN A 154 -16.81 10.09 -1.24
C ASN A 154 -15.56 9.22 -1.16
N VAL A 155 -14.50 9.60 -1.88
CA VAL A 155 -13.23 8.91 -1.86
C VAL A 155 -12.07 9.87 -1.60
N LEU A 156 -11.13 9.46 -0.73
CA LEU A 156 -9.84 10.12 -0.59
C LEU A 156 -8.83 9.42 -1.50
N LEU A 157 -8.13 10.22 -2.27
CA LEU A 157 -7.07 9.80 -3.21
C LEU A 157 -5.82 10.64 -2.97
N ASP A 158 -4.68 10.07 -3.28
CA ASP A 158 -3.42 10.79 -3.32
C ASP A 158 -2.97 11.13 -4.74
N THR A 159 -2.16 12.16 -4.83
CA THR A 159 -1.56 12.64 -6.07
C THR A 159 -0.31 13.46 -5.80
N TYR A 160 0.40 13.82 -6.86
CA TYR A 160 1.59 14.63 -6.79
C TYR A 160 1.49 15.88 -7.64
N VAL A 161 1.78 17.04 -7.04
CA VAL A 161 1.79 18.33 -7.70
C VAL A 161 3.23 18.76 -7.97
N PRO A 162 3.61 19.02 -9.25
CA PRO A 162 4.96 19.44 -9.56
C PRO A 162 5.23 20.86 -9.08
N GLU A 163 6.43 21.08 -8.59
CA GLU A 163 6.94 22.41 -8.23
C GLU A 163 8.46 22.51 -8.39
N THR A 164 9.02 23.69 -8.16
CA THR A 164 10.46 23.93 -8.22
C THR A 164 10.95 24.31 -6.84
N ALA A 165 12.08 23.70 -6.42
CA ALA A 165 12.70 23.99 -5.13
C ALA A 165 14.22 24.13 -5.26
N ASP A 166 14.83 24.83 -4.30
CA ASP A 166 16.29 24.86 -4.13
C ASP A 166 16.71 23.69 -3.21
N LEU A 167 17.38 22.72 -3.79
CA LEU A 167 17.85 21.53 -3.07
C LEU A 167 19.35 21.58 -2.71
N ARG A 168 20.06 22.71 -2.90
CA ARG A 168 21.51 22.80 -2.63
C ARG A 168 21.86 22.44 -1.19
N ARG A 169 21.01 22.81 -0.22
CA ARG A 169 21.19 22.46 1.19
C ARG A 169 21.22 20.93 1.43
N PHE A 170 20.64 20.16 0.51
CA PHE A 170 20.53 18.70 0.59
C PHE A 170 21.46 17.99 -0.42
N GLY A 171 22.31 18.74 -1.13
CA GLY A 171 23.22 18.21 -2.14
C GLY A 171 22.62 18.11 -3.56
N GLY A 172 21.44 18.69 -3.77
CA GLY A 172 20.74 18.69 -5.06
C GLY A 172 20.88 20.00 -5.86
N PRO A 173 20.17 20.11 -7.01
CA PRO A 173 20.22 21.30 -7.86
C PRO A 173 19.54 22.53 -7.22
N LYS A 174 20.01 23.76 -7.60
CA LYS A 174 19.37 25.02 -7.20
C LYS A 174 17.92 25.16 -7.73
N ARG A 175 17.64 24.63 -8.90
CA ARG A 175 16.32 24.63 -9.54
C ARG A 175 15.90 23.20 -9.82
N ALA A 176 15.59 22.47 -8.78
CA ALA A 176 15.14 21.08 -8.87
C ALA A 176 13.64 21.01 -9.12
N ALA A 177 13.22 20.18 -10.06
CA ALA A 177 11.82 19.78 -10.14
C ALA A 177 11.53 18.78 -9.01
N ILE A 178 10.63 19.14 -8.12
CA ILE A 178 10.12 18.25 -7.07
C ILE A 178 8.63 17.99 -7.25
N VAL A 179 8.10 17.05 -6.50
CA VAL A 179 6.66 16.84 -6.35
C VAL A 179 6.26 17.00 -4.89
N SER A 180 5.24 17.82 -4.64
CA SER A 180 4.56 17.83 -3.33
C SER A 180 3.43 16.80 -3.33
N ALA A 181 3.24 16.14 -2.20
CA ALA A 181 2.14 15.20 -2.01
C ALA A 181 0.83 15.96 -1.78
N GLU A 182 -0.23 15.54 -2.45
CA GLU A 182 -1.56 16.12 -2.29
C GLU A 182 -2.59 15.03 -2.00
N VAL A 183 -3.54 15.32 -1.14
CA VAL A 183 -4.74 14.51 -0.89
C VAL A 183 -5.95 15.25 -1.47
N GLN A 184 -6.78 14.54 -2.21
CA GLN A 184 -8.07 15.04 -2.69
C GLN A 184 -9.20 14.17 -2.19
N GLU A 185 -10.29 14.79 -1.74
CA GLU A 185 -11.57 14.13 -1.58
C GLU A 185 -12.45 14.45 -2.75
N LEU A 186 -12.92 13.40 -3.41
CA LEU A 186 -13.89 13.48 -4.49
C LEU A 186 -15.25 13.00 -4.00
N ASP A 187 -16.31 13.72 -4.36
CA ASP A 187 -17.68 13.25 -4.20
C ASP A 187 -18.02 12.16 -5.24
N ARG A 188 -19.24 11.62 -5.16
CA ARG A 188 -19.72 10.57 -6.07
C ARG A 188 -19.80 11.03 -7.54
N ALA A 189 -19.91 12.34 -7.79
CA ALA A 189 -19.87 12.92 -9.12
C ALA A 189 -18.44 13.18 -9.62
N GLY A 190 -17.42 12.90 -8.79
CA GLY A 190 -16.02 13.12 -9.09
C GLY A 190 -15.59 14.59 -8.97
N LYS A 191 -16.35 15.43 -8.27
CA LYS A 191 -15.98 16.81 -7.93
C LYS A 191 -15.10 16.81 -6.69
N VAL A 192 -14.04 17.63 -6.69
CA VAL A 192 -13.21 17.86 -5.50
C VAL A 192 -14.00 18.67 -4.47
N VAL A 193 -14.21 18.10 -3.30
CA VAL A 193 -14.89 18.74 -2.16
C VAL A 193 -13.95 19.12 -1.03
N TRP A 194 -12.73 18.56 -1.03
CA TRP A 194 -11.66 18.92 -0.11
C TRP A 194 -10.30 18.60 -0.74
N ARG A 195 -9.31 19.42 -0.37
CA ARG A 195 -7.92 19.26 -0.85
C ARG A 195 -6.94 19.68 0.22
N TRP A 196 -5.86 18.93 0.37
CA TRP A 196 -4.71 19.28 1.20
C TRP A 196 -3.41 18.98 0.44
N ASN A 197 -2.39 19.81 0.65
CA ASN A 197 -1.11 19.64 -0.01
C ASN A 197 0.02 19.75 1.01
N SER A 198 1.07 18.94 0.87
CA SER A 198 2.24 18.97 1.77
C SER A 198 3.06 20.25 1.68
N ARG A 199 2.92 21.00 0.59
CA ARG A 199 3.59 22.29 0.39
C ARG A 199 3.17 23.28 1.49
N GLY A 200 4.19 23.86 2.14
CA GLY A 200 3.97 24.79 3.26
C GLY A 200 3.61 24.11 4.60
N HIS A 201 3.38 22.79 4.62
CA HIS A 201 3.05 22.03 5.82
C HIS A 201 4.17 21.08 6.25
N ILE A 202 4.82 20.41 5.29
CA ILE A 202 5.96 19.51 5.55
C ILE A 202 7.22 20.17 4.96
N ALA A 203 8.14 20.53 5.82
CA ALA A 203 9.40 21.14 5.38
C ALA A 203 10.29 20.14 4.65
N LEU A 204 11.00 20.57 3.59
CA LEU A 204 11.95 19.73 2.85
C LEU A 204 13.03 19.12 3.75
N GLY A 205 13.37 19.77 4.87
CA GLY A 205 14.30 19.22 5.85
C GLY A 205 13.82 17.94 6.52
N GLU A 206 12.52 17.72 6.59
CA GLU A 206 11.92 16.52 7.21
C GLU A 206 12.18 15.23 6.42
N THR A 207 12.53 15.33 5.14
CA THR A 207 12.99 14.20 4.33
C THR A 207 14.26 13.55 4.92
N GLY A 208 15.08 14.31 5.62
CA GLY A 208 16.17 13.82 6.45
C GLY A 208 17.09 12.82 5.73
N ARG A 209 17.21 11.62 6.29
CA ARG A 209 18.09 10.56 5.73
C ARG A 209 17.72 10.11 4.31
N TRP A 210 16.49 10.32 3.88
CA TRP A 210 16.03 9.90 2.57
C TRP A 210 16.57 10.75 1.43
N TRP A 211 17.09 11.97 1.71
CA TRP A 211 17.65 12.82 0.66
C TRP A 211 18.71 12.12 -0.18
N ARG A 212 19.56 11.29 0.45
CA ARG A 212 20.53 10.51 -0.29
C ARG A 212 19.89 9.60 -1.34
N SER A 213 18.84 8.88 -0.97
CA SER A 213 18.12 7.99 -1.89
C SER A 213 17.29 8.77 -2.91
N VAL A 214 16.62 9.84 -2.49
CA VAL A 214 15.78 10.68 -3.35
C VAL A 214 16.63 11.32 -4.45
N LEU A 215 17.80 11.85 -4.12
CA LEU A 215 18.69 12.51 -5.09
C LEU A 215 19.40 11.52 -6.02
N SER A 216 19.74 10.32 -5.54
CA SER A 216 20.39 9.30 -6.38
C SER A 216 19.41 8.52 -7.27
N ASN A 217 18.11 8.59 -6.99
CA ASN A 217 17.09 7.89 -7.76
C ASN A 217 15.93 8.84 -8.12
N PRO A 218 16.16 9.86 -8.97
CA PRO A 218 15.08 10.73 -9.40
C PRO A 218 14.03 9.95 -10.16
N ARG A 219 12.76 10.32 -9.97
CA ARG A 219 11.64 9.73 -10.70
C ARG A 219 11.48 10.42 -12.06
N ARG A 220 10.85 9.75 -13.02
CA ARG A 220 10.53 10.34 -14.32
C ARG A 220 9.04 10.63 -14.43
N ARG A 221 8.67 11.91 -14.40
CA ARG A 221 7.31 12.39 -14.65
C ARG A 221 7.25 13.08 -16.01
N LEU A 222 6.46 12.51 -16.93
CA LEU A 222 6.30 13.07 -18.28
C LEU A 222 7.66 13.35 -18.96
N ARG A 223 8.62 12.42 -18.88
CA ARG A 223 10.01 12.49 -19.41
C ARG A 223 10.94 13.46 -18.70
N ARG A 224 10.51 14.13 -17.60
CA ARG A 224 11.36 15.00 -16.79
C ARG A 224 11.71 14.32 -15.48
N GLU A 225 12.91 14.50 -15.03
CA GLU A 225 13.33 14.06 -13.71
C GLU A 225 12.65 14.91 -12.64
N VAL A 226 12.13 14.25 -11.61
CA VAL A 226 11.52 14.90 -10.45
C VAL A 226 11.99 14.18 -9.19
N PHE A 227 12.13 14.94 -8.11
CA PHE A 227 12.44 14.40 -6.79
C PHE A 227 11.16 14.35 -5.94
N ASP A 228 10.98 13.25 -5.21
CA ASP A 228 9.83 13.03 -4.34
C ASP A 228 10.27 13.05 -2.87
N PRO A 229 10.23 14.21 -2.20
CA PRO A 229 10.75 14.36 -0.84
C PRO A 229 9.80 13.80 0.25
N VAL A 230 8.52 13.59 -0.03
CA VAL A 230 7.51 13.23 0.97
C VAL A 230 7.08 11.78 0.81
N HIS A 231 6.62 11.39 -0.36
CA HIS A 231 6.17 10.05 -0.70
C HIS A 231 5.05 9.53 0.21
N ILE A 232 3.85 10.10 0.04
CA ILE A 232 2.64 9.64 0.74
C ILE A 232 2.30 8.21 0.32
N ASN A 233 1.87 7.38 1.26
CA ASN A 233 1.56 5.97 0.96
C ASN A 233 0.33 5.42 1.68
N SER A 234 -0.32 6.21 2.52
CA SER A 234 -1.66 5.89 3.03
C SER A 234 -2.38 7.12 3.53
N ILE A 235 -3.72 7.08 3.42
CA ILE A 235 -4.64 8.10 3.90
C ILE A 235 -5.71 7.39 4.73
N GLU A 236 -5.96 7.88 5.93
CA GLU A 236 -6.99 7.36 6.83
C GLU A 236 -7.83 8.51 7.39
N PRO A 237 -9.16 8.45 7.34
CA PRO A 237 -9.99 9.38 8.07
C PRO A 237 -9.75 9.18 9.57
N GLY A 238 -9.34 10.24 10.24
CA GLY A 238 -9.14 10.28 11.68
C GLY A 238 -10.42 10.64 12.43
N ASN A 239 -10.31 10.73 13.75
CA ASN A 239 -11.39 11.19 14.60
C ASN A 239 -11.50 12.72 14.58
N HIS A 240 -12.65 13.26 14.89
CA HIS A 240 -12.87 14.71 15.09
C HIS A 240 -12.45 15.60 13.90
N GLY A 241 -12.75 15.15 12.66
CA GLY A 241 -12.44 15.92 11.45
C GLY A 241 -10.95 15.93 11.09
N GLU A 242 -10.25 14.91 11.43
CA GLU A 242 -8.84 14.70 11.11
C GLU A 242 -8.66 13.85 9.86
N VAL A 243 -7.57 14.05 9.13
CA VAL A 243 -7.05 13.14 8.11
C VAL A 243 -5.64 12.73 8.49
N ILE A 244 -5.39 11.43 8.54
CA ILE A 244 -4.10 10.85 8.90
C ILE A 244 -3.40 10.42 7.61
N ILE A 245 -2.15 10.83 7.42
CA ILE A 245 -1.33 10.41 6.29
C ILE A 245 -0.04 9.75 6.77
N SER A 246 0.40 8.72 6.06
CA SER A 246 1.74 8.15 6.22
C SER A 246 2.63 8.58 5.06
N THR A 247 3.84 9.02 5.36
CA THR A 247 4.80 9.49 4.37
C THR A 247 6.14 8.77 4.54
N ARG A 248 6.53 8.02 3.50
CA ARG A 248 7.69 7.14 3.52
C ARG A 248 9.00 7.92 3.68
N HIS A 249 9.15 9.01 2.92
CA HIS A 249 10.41 9.73 2.87
C HIS A 249 10.59 10.73 4.02
N THR A 250 9.68 10.77 4.97
CA THR A 250 9.88 11.49 6.23
C THR A 250 9.96 10.56 7.45
N ASP A 251 9.82 9.24 7.25
CA ASP A 251 9.69 8.24 8.34
C ASP A 251 8.59 8.63 9.33
N ALA A 252 7.48 9.25 8.90
CA ALA A 252 6.49 9.83 9.79
C ALA A 252 5.04 9.59 9.36
N VAL A 253 4.16 9.66 10.35
CA VAL A 253 2.70 9.73 10.21
C VAL A 253 2.25 11.07 10.75
N TYR A 254 1.33 11.74 10.05
CA TYR A 254 0.82 13.06 10.40
C TYR A 254 -0.69 13.03 10.58
N GLY A 255 -1.19 13.70 11.59
CA GLY A 255 -2.60 14.03 11.74
C GLY A 255 -2.86 15.47 11.31
N ILE A 256 -3.74 15.64 10.35
CA ILE A 256 -4.06 16.89 9.67
C ILE A 256 -5.45 17.34 10.10
N ASP A 257 -5.58 18.55 10.58
CA ASP A 257 -6.88 19.19 10.79
C ASP A 257 -7.54 19.46 9.43
N ARG A 258 -8.66 18.83 9.17
CA ARG A 258 -9.35 18.94 7.89
C ARG A 258 -9.89 20.34 7.62
N ALA A 259 -10.27 21.08 8.66
CA ALA A 259 -10.87 22.41 8.50
C ALA A 259 -9.82 23.48 8.20
N THR A 260 -8.65 23.40 8.85
CA THR A 260 -7.59 24.40 8.73
C THR A 260 -6.43 23.98 7.85
N GLY A 261 -6.27 22.67 7.58
CA GLY A 261 -5.11 22.09 6.91
C GLY A 261 -3.86 21.97 7.79
N ALA A 262 -3.91 22.44 9.03
CA ALA A 262 -2.75 22.42 9.93
C ALA A 262 -2.40 21.00 10.40
N ILE A 263 -1.10 20.72 10.54
CA ILE A 263 -0.64 19.47 11.17
C ILE A 263 -0.87 19.60 12.68
N ARG A 264 -1.74 18.78 13.23
CA ARG A 264 -2.04 18.72 14.68
C ARG A 264 -0.99 17.94 15.46
N TRP A 265 -0.52 16.85 14.88
CA TRP A 265 0.49 15.98 15.49
C TRP A 265 1.30 15.25 14.44
N LYS A 266 2.46 14.77 14.86
CA LYS A 266 3.38 13.98 14.06
C LYS A 266 3.95 12.83 14.89
N LEU A 267 3.97 11.63 14.34
CA LEU A 267 4.61 10.45 14.93
C LEU A 267 5.79 10.01 14.06
N GLY A 268 6.98 9.96 14.63
CA GLY A 268 8.20 9.54 13.92
C GLY A 268 8.93 10.66 13.20
N GLY A 269 9.89 10.29 12.36
CA GLY A 269 10.72 11.21 11.59
C GLY A 269 11.63 12.14 12.41
N LEU A 270 12.07 13.23 11.79
CA LEU A 270 12.82 14.29 12.48
C LEU A 270 11.88 15.10 13.37
N PRO A 271 12.31 15.54 14.56
CA PRO A 271 11.46 16.30 15.47
C PRO A 271 10.97 17.63 14.88
N THR A 272 9.72 17.96 15.15
CA THR A 272 9.08 19.27 14.89
C THR A 272 8.28 19.69 16.13
N GLY A 273 7.71 20.89 16.11
CA GLY A 273 6.86 21.35 17.21
C GLY A 273 5.61 20.48 17.45
N GLN A 274 5.17 19.74 16.45
CA GLN A 274 4.00 18.85 16.52
C GLN A 274 4.35 17.39 16.86
N SER A 275 5.64 17.07 17.08
CA SER A 275 6.08 15.70 17.32
C SER A 275 5.58 15.13 18.63
N LEU A 276 4.92 13.99 18.57
CA LEU A 276 4.54 13.22 19.75
C LEU A 276 5.76 12.49 20.33
N ARG A 277 5.92 12.55 21.64
CA ARG A 277 6.89 11.75 22.34
C ARG A 277 6.40 10.31 22.43
N VAL A 278 7.16 9.38 21.87
CA VAL A 278 6.86 7.95 21.94
C VAL A 278 7.21 7.42 23.33
N VAL A 279 6.28 6.68 23.92
CA VAL A 279 6.42 6.10 25.27
C VAL A 279 6.27 4.58 25.21
N GLY A 280 7.27 3.88 25.71
CA GLY A 280 7.25 2.41 25.89
C GLY A 280 7.58 1.59 24.64
N ASP A 281 7.81 2.20 23.48
CA ASP A 281 8.32 1.45 22.32
C ASP A 281 9.79 1.04 22.54
N PRO A 282 10.13 -0.24 22.37
CA PRO A 282 11.53 -0.68 22.49
C PRO A 282 12.43 -0.14 21.36
N ALA A 283 11.86 0.35 20.26
CA ALA A 283 12.61 0.93 19.17
C ALA A 283 12.96 2.39 19.46
N THR A 284 14.26 2.73 19.44
CA THR A 284 14.73 4.12 19.63
C THR A 284 14.23 5.09 18.58
N ARG A 285 13.95 4.60 17.38
CA ARG A 285 13.32 5.33 16.28
C ARG A 285 12.09 4.53 15.83
N PRO A 286 10.87 5.00 16.11
CA PRO A 286 9.67 4.18 16.04
C PRO A 286 9.35 3.68 14.62
N LEU A 287 9.71 4.45 13.58
CA LEU A 287 9.35 4.14 12.20
C LEU A 287 10.58 4.17 11.28
N GLY A 288 10.51 3.41 10.19
CA GLY A 288 11.52 3.38 9.13
C GLY A 288 10.93 2.97 7.79
N GLY A 289 10.60 3.96 6.93
CA GLY A 289 9.99 3.74 5.62
C GLY A 289 8.63 3.06 5.68
N GLN A 290 7.87 3.32 6.73
CA GLN A 290 6.59 2.71 7.08
C GLN A 290 5.51 2.91 6.00
N HIS A 291 4.48 2.05 6.06
CA HIS A 291 3.31 2.05 5.19
C HIS A 291 2.02 1.84 6.00
N ASP A 292 0.89 2.08 5.33
CA ASP A 292 -0.44 1.65 5.76
C ASP A 292 -0.81 2.03 7.19
N ALA A 293 -0.64 3.32 7.55
CA ALA A 293 -1.09 3.84 8.83
C ALA A 293 -2.63 3.89 8.87
N ARG A 294 -3.25 3.25 9.90
CA ARG A 294 -4.70 3.10 10.04
C ARG A 294 -5.15 3.30 11.48
N LEU A 295 -6.40 3.64 11.67
CA LEU A 295 -7.05 3.49 12.96
C LEU A 295 -7.75 2.12 13.03
N ASP A 296 -7.51 1.38 14.10
CA ASP A 296 -8.28 0.19 14.39
C ASP A 296 -9.63 0.52 15.03
N ARG A 297 -10.48 -0.50 15.24
CA ARG A 297 -11.81 -0.33 15.87
C ARG A 297 -11.76 0.25 17.29
N PHE A 298 -10.62 0.26 17.95
CA PHE A 298 -10.41 0.85 19.28
C PHE A 298 -9.81 2.26 19.21
N GLY A 299 -9.66 2.85 18.01
CA GLY A 299 -9.03 4.15 17.78
C GLY A 299 -7.52 4.17 18.00
N ARG A 300 -6.85 3.01 18.04
CA ARG A 300 -5.39 2.96 18.10
C ARG A 300 -4.83 3.14 16.68
N LEU A 301 -3.75 3.89 16.57
CA LEU A 301 -2.98 3.97 15.34
C LEU A 301 -2.20 2.66 15.15
N THR A 302 -2.41 2.01 14.03
CA THR A 302 -1.65 0.85 13.54
C THR A 302 -0.77 1.28 12.39
N VAL A 303 0.47 0.83 12.35
CA VAL A 303 1.42 1.17 11.29
C VAL A 303 2.20 -0.07 10.89
N PHE A 304 2.28 -0.36 9.61
CA PHE A 304 3.24 -1.32 9.09
C PHE A 304 4.63 -0.66 9.01
N ASP A 305 5.46 -0.90 10.01
CA ASP A 305 6.82 -0.39 10.08
C ASP A 305 7.77 -1.33 9.32
N ASN A 306 8.16 -0.95 8.12
CA ASN A 306 9.11 -1.72 7.31
C ASN A 306 10.47 -1.89 7.99
N GLY A 307 10.82 -1.06 8.96
CA GLY A 307 12.12 -1.08 9.60
C GLY A 307 13.27 -0.80 8.63
N LYS A 308 12.98 -0.12 7.50
CA LYS A 308 13.95 0.14 6.43
C LYS A 308 15.17 0.91 6.95
N ASP A 309 16.35 0.30 6.79
CA ASP A 309 17.64 0.80 7.30
C ASP A 309 17.61 1.05 8.82
N ARG A 310 16.91 0.18 9.55
CA ARG A 310 16.88 0.11 11.02
C ARG A 310 17.40 -1.25 11.49
N PRO A 311 18.02 -1.33 12.67
CA PRO A 311 18.52 -2.60 13.21
C PRO A 311 17.39 -3.44 13.83
N ARG A 312 16.31 -3.67 13.09
CA ARG A 312 15.17 -4.49 13.50
C ARG A 312 14.44 -5.10 12.32
N ARG A 313 13.66 -6.14 12.60
CA ARG A 313 12.73 -6.75 11.64
C ARG A 313 11.53 -5.82 11.36
N PRO A 314 10.86 -5.98 10.20
CA PRO A 314 9.55 -5.36 9.98
C PRO A 314 8.56 -5.78 11.06
N ARG A 315 7.61 -4.88 11.35
CA ARG A 315 6.60 -5.10 12.38
C ARG A 315 5.31 -4.34 12.09
N VAL A 316 4.20 -4.83 12.57
CA VAL A 316 3.01 -4.01 12.78
C VAL A 316 3.10 -3.45 14.18
N VAL A 317 3.01 -2.13 14.34
CA VAL A 317 3.10 -1.47 15.65
C VAL A 317 1.80 -0.74 15.97
N PHE A 318 1.40 -0.78 17.24
CA PHE A 318 0.18 -0.18 17.75
C PHE A 318 0.48 0.95 18.72
N TYR A 319 -0.15 2.12 18.51
CA TYR A 319 -0.03 3.26 19.40
C TYR A 319 -1.40 3.78 19.83
N ARG A 320 -1.57 4.06 21.11
CA ARG A 320 -2.63 4.95 21.57
C ARG A 320 -2.11 6.38 21.49
N LEU A 321 -2.75 7.19 20.66
CA LEU A 321 -2.40 8.59 20.52
C LEU A 321 -3.01 9.41 21.65
N ASP A 322 -2.24 10.37 22.15
CA ASP A 322 -2.64 11.41 23.10
C ASP A 322 -2.04 12.74 22.62
N PRO A 323 -2.62 13.36 21.56
CA PRO A 323 -2.08 14.60 21.01
C PRO A 323 -2.10 15.76 22.01
N ALA A 324 -3.11 15.85 22.86
CA ALA A 324 -3.20 16.88 23.89
C ALA A 324 -2.09 16.76 24.94
N GLY A 325 -1.74 15.53 25.33
CA GLY A 325 -0.61 15.25 26.22
C GLY A 325 0.73 15.13 25.48
N GLY A 326 0.78 15.37 24.16
CA GLY A 326 2.00 15.30 23.35
C GLY A 326 2.64 13.89 23.30
N LYS A 327 1.84 12.81 23.34
CA LYS A 327 2.35 11.45 23.49
C LYS A 327 1.73 10.48 22.49
N ALA A 328 2.55 9.49 22.06
CA ALA A 328 2.13 8.26 21.43
C ALA A 328 2.57 7.07 22.29
N ILE A 329 1.63 6.35 22.84
CA ILE A 329 1.87 5.29 23.82
C ILE A 329 1.84 3.95 23.10
N TYR A 330 2.98 3.26 23.09
CA TYR A 330 3.12 1.91 22.52
C TYR A 330 2.16 0.93 23.20
N LYS A 331 1.49 0.10 22.37
CA LYS A 331 0.49 -0.88 22.81
C LYS A 331 0.78 -2.30 22.34
N GLY A 332 1.97 -2.53 21.77
CA GLY A 332 2.39 -3.82 21.27
C GLY A 332 2.73 -3.82 19.81
N GLN A 333 3.11 -4.98 19.33
CA GLN A 333 3.48 -5.21 17.92
C GLN A 333 3.18 -6.64 17.48
N LEU A 334 3.08 -6.84 16.15
CA LEU A 334 3.06 -8.16 15.52
C LEU A 334 4.31 -8.31 14.66
N ASN A 335 4.85 -9.52 14.63
CA ASN A 335 5.99 -9.90 13.82
C ASN A 335 5.74 -11.31 13.24
N ASP A 336 6.34 -11.59 12.10
CA ASP A 336 6.45 -12.95 11.59
C ASP A 336 7.95 -13.33 11.54
N PRO A 337 8.36 -14.45 12.19
CA PRO A 337 9.75 -14.90 12.19
C PRO A 337 10.33 -15.20 10.80
N GLU A 338 9.49 -15.50 9.80
CA GLU A 338 9.92 -15.73 8.43
C GLU A 338 10.35 -14.46 7.72
N VAL A 339 9.95 -13.26 8.23
CA VAL A 339 10.25 -11.98 7.63
C VAL A 339 11.44 -11.32 8.32
N SER A 340 12.59 -11.30 7.66
CA SER A 340 13.80 -10.67 8.18
C SER A 340 13.93 -9.19 7.85
N ARG A 341 13.36 -8.75 6.71
CA ARG A 341 13.47 -7.38 6.19
C ARG A 341 12.28 -7.05 5.28
N SER A 342 11.99 -5.76 5.13
CA SER A 342 11.04 -5.24 4.14
C SER A 342 11.53 -3.88 3.63
N HIS A 343 11.58 -3.71 2.31
CA HIS A 343 12.13 -2.49 1.70
C HIS A 343 11.05 -1.48 1.34
N CYS A 344 9.83 -1.94 1.05
CA CYS A 344 8.69 -1.11 0.67
C CYS A 344 7.37 -1.82 0.92
N CYS A 345 6.30 -1.09 0.66
CA CYS A 345 4.96 -1.67 0.55
C CYS A 345 4.47 -2.28 1.88
N GLY A 346 3.47 -3.13 1.83
CA GLY A 346 2.95 -3.83 2.99
C GLY A 346 1.71 -3.16 3.60
N SER A 347 0.96 -3.96 4.31
CA SER A 347 -0.26 -3.53 4.97
C SER A 347 -0.54 -4.31 6.23
N ALA A 348 -1.27 -3.68 7.16
CA ALA A 348 -1.77 -4.33 8.37
C ALA A 348 -3.24 -3.93 8.56
N ARG A 349 -4.13 -4.85 8.35
CA ARG A 349 -5.58 -4.61 8.37
C ARG A 349 -6.27 -5.55 9.34
N GLU A 350 -7.24 -5.01 10.06
CA GLU A 350 -8.07 -5.80 10.97
C GLU A 350 -9.01 -6.70 10.17
N LEU A 351 -9.07 -8.00 10.53
CA LEU A 351 -10.01 -8.94 9.93
C LEU A 351 -11.41 -8.73 10.49
N PRO A 352 -12.48 -8.91 9.66
CA PRO A 352 -13.83 -9.05 10.18
C PRO A 352 -13.88 -10.17 11.25
N GLY A 353 -14.44 -9.89 12.39
CA GLY A 353 -14.44 -10.84 13.52
C GLY A 353 -13.19 -10.80 14.41
N GLY A 354 -12.25 -9.92 14.12
CA GLY A 354 -11.03 -9.67 14.89
C GLY A 354 -9.82 -10.45 14.43
N GLY A 355 -8.64 -10.03 14.90
CA GLY A 355 -7.36 -10.50 14.38
C GLY A 355 -6.84 -9.58 13.27
N TRP A 356 -5.76 -10.00 12.62
CA TRP A 356 -5.04 -9.13 11.67
C TRP A 356 -4.65 -9.90 10.42
N LEU A 357 -4.70 -9.23 9.29
CA LEU A 357 -4.12 -9.66 8.02
C LEU A 357 -2.95 -8.74 7.68
N VAL A 358 -1.78 -9.31 7.49
CA VAL A 358 -0.53 -8.57 7.25
C VAL A 358 0.11 -9.02 5.95
N SER A 359 0.29 -8.09 5.01
CA SER A 359 1.18 -8.25 3.86
C SER A 359 2.55 -7.68 4.22
N TRP A 360 3.60 -8.47 4.02
CA TRP A 360 4.96 -8.11 4.47
C TRP A 360 5.78 -7.34 3.44
N GLY A 361 5.10 -6.51 2.65
CA GLY A 361 5.75 -5.62 1.68
C GLY A 361 6.29 -6.37 0.47
N ASP A 362 7.59 -6.23 0.21
CA ASP A 362 8.27 -6.91 -0.89
C ASP A 362 8.54 -8.41 -0.63
N ASN A 363 8.05 -8.96 0.50
CA ASN A 363 8.08 -10.40 0.74
C ASN A 363 6.83 -11.07 0.15
N PRO A 364 6.95 -12.27 -0.44
CA PRO A 364 5.82 -13.01 -1.00
C PRO A 364 5.05 -13.76 0.11
N LEU A 365 4.72 -13.07 1.19
CA LEU A 365 4.08 -13.64 2.37
C LEU A 365 2.93 -12.76 2.85
N VAL A 366 1.79 -13.38 3.13
CA VAL A 366 0.68 -12.80 3.87
C VAL A 366 0.45 -13.64 5.12
N THR A 367 0.40 -12.99 6.28
CA THR A 367 0.17 -13.67 7.56
C THR A 367 -1.15 -13.23 8.17
N GLY A 368 -1.99 -14.19 8.53
CA GLY A 368 -3.15 -13.99 9.38
C GLY A 368 -2.80 -14.19 10.85
N PHE A 369 -3.24 -13.27 11.70
CA PHE A 369 -3.10 -13.36 13.15
C PHE A 369 -4.47 -13.48 13.80
N ASP A 370 -4.56 -14.26 14.87
CA ASP A 370 -5.76 -14.36 15.70
C ASP A 370 -5.98 -13.08 16.55
N GLN A 371 -7.09 -13.02 17.27
CA GLN A 371 -7.43 -11.89 18.14
C GLN A 371 -6.40 -11.65 19.27
N ARG A 372 -5.58 -12.65 19.60
CA ARG A 372 -4.51 -12.56 20.61
C ARG A 372 -3.17 -12.18 19.99
N GLY A 373 -3.12 -11.91 18.68
CA GLY A 373 -1.89 -11.57 17.96
C GLY A 373 -0.96 -12.76 17.71
N ARG A 374 -1.46 -14.00 17.78
CA ARG A 374 -0.69 -15.20 17.44
C ARG A 374 -0.91 -15.54 15.97
N ILE A 375 0.14 -15.99 15.28
CA ILE A 375 0.07 -16.43 13.89
C ILE A 375 -0.96 -17.56 13.78
N ALA A 376 -1.92 -17.39 12.87
CA ALA A 376 -3.01 -18.32 12.64
C ALA A 376 -2.92 -19.02 11.29
N PHE A 377 -2.52 -18.31 10.25
CA PHE A 377 -2.23 -18.90 8.94
C PHE A 377 -1.17 -18.09 8.19
N ARG A 378 -0.58 -18.70 7.17
CA ARG A 378 0.28 -18.04 6.21
C ARG A 378 -0.14 -18.40 4.79
N LEU A 379 -0.04 -17.40 3.88
CA LEU A 379 -0.08 -17.61 2.45
C LEU A 379 1.30 -17.30 1.86
N HIS A 380 1.93 -18.30 1.31
CA HIS A 380 3.20 -18.18 0.58
C HIS A 380 2.89 -17.93 -0.88
N LEU A 381 2.86 -16.66 -1.27
CA LEU A 381 2.52 -16.24 -2.62
C LEU A 381 3.69 -16.46 -3.58
N PRO A 382 3.45 -16.63 -4.89
CA PRO A 382 4.53 -16.77 -5.88
C PRO A 382 5.26 -15.44 -6.16
N ALA A 383 4.69 -14.32 -5.75
CA ALA A 383 5.30 -12.99 -5.77
C ALA A 383 4.70 -12.12 -4.67
N SER A 384 5.38 -11.03 -4.33
CA SER A 384 4.87 -10.08 -3.33
C SER A 384 3.55 -9.45 -3.78
N THR A 385 2.69 -9.13 -2.82
CA THR A 385 1.51 -8.29 -3.01
C THR A 385 1.73 -6.96 -2.30
N PHE A 386 1.38 -5.84 -2.96
CA PHE A 386 1.58 -4.53 -2.36
C PHE A 386 0.80 -4.38 -1.05
N ARG A 387 -0.46 -4.90 -1.02
CA ARG A 387 -1.32 -4.98 0.15
C ARG A 387 -2.17 -6.26 0.11
N ALA A 388 -2.56 -6.73 1.28
CA ALA A 388 -3.65 -7.68 1.47
C ALA A 388 -4.79 -6.94 2.20
N VAL A 389 -5.97 -6.85 1.58
CA VAL A 389 -7.04 -5.98 2.07
C VAL A 389 -8.29 -6.80 2.40
N PRO A 390 -8.68 -6.92 3.68
CA PRO A 390 -9.92 -7.56 4.07
C PRO A 390 -11.14 -6.91 3.43
N THR A 391 -12.11 -7.72 3.05
CA THR A 391 -13.39 -7.26 2.53
C THR A 391 -14.23 -6.64 3.65
N PRO A 392 -14.85 -5.47 3.43
CA PRO A 392 -15.75 -4.88 4.43
C PRO A 392 -16.90 -5.82 4.77
N PRO A 393 -17.33 -5.92 6.04
CA PRO A 393 -18.45 -6.77 6.43
C PRO A 393 -19.71 -6.48 5.61
N GLY A 394 -20.32 -7.52 5.03
CA GLY A 394 -21.56 -7.41 4.26
C GLY A 394 -21.42 -6.83 2.85
N ALA A 395 -20.22 -6.38 2.43
CA ALA A 395 -20.02 -5.82 1.08
C ALA A 395 -20.23 -6.87 -0.02
N THR A 396 -19.75 -8.09 0.20
CA THR A 396 -20.00 -9.23 -0.70
C THR A 396 -20.12 -10.54 0.07
N SER A 397 -20.33 -11.63 -0.65
CA SER A 397 -20.40 -12.99 -0.12
C SER A 397 -19.83 -13.99 -1.13
N ILE A 398 -19.42 -15.17 -0.65
CA ILE A 398 -18.94 -16.24 -1.54
C ILE A 398 -19.96 -16.51 -2.65
N ARG A 399 -21.26 -16.56 -2.34
CA ARG A 399 -22.34 -16.79 -3.34
C ARG A 399 -22.37 -15.68 -4.42
N ARG A 400 -22.16 -14.43 -4.06
CA ARG A 400 -22.12 -13.32 -5.04
C ARG A 400 -20.88 -13.40 -5.92
N LEU A 401 -19.73 -13.71 -5.34
CA LEU A 401 -18.48 -13.90 -6.05
C LEU A 401 -18.54 -15.09 -7.02
N ASP A 402 -19.10 -16.24 -6.59
CA ASP A 402 -19.32 -17.41 -7.45
C ASP A 402 -20.24 -17.08 -8.64
N ARG A 403 -21.29 -16.32 -8.42
CA ARG A 403 -22.18 -15.87 -9.50
C ARG A 403 -21.42 -14.97 -10.48
N GLY A 404 -20.64 -14.01 -9.99
CA GLY A 404 -19.85 -13.12 -10.84
C GLY A 404 -18.84 -13.90 -11.69
N LEU A 405 -18.14 -14.89 -11.11
CA LEU A 405 -17.27 -15.79 -11.86
C LEU A 405 -18.01 -16.55 -12.96
N SER A 406 -19.16 -17.16 -12.64
CA SER A 406 -19.99 -17.89 -13.61
C SER A 406 -20.41 -16.99 -14.78
N GLU A 407 -20.78 -15.74 -14.49
CA GLU A 407 -21.13 -14.75 -15.53
C GLU A 407 -19.95 -14.39 -16.41
N MET A 408 -18.76 -14.22 -15.84
CA MET A 408 -17.52 -13.96 -16.60
C MET A 408 -17.13 -15.16 -17.48
N GLU A 409 -17.17 -16.37 -16.95
CA GLU A 409 -16.87 -17.59 -17.68
C GLU A 409 -17.84 -17.80 -18.85
N SER A 410 -19.14 -17.56 -18.63
CA SER A 410 -20.16 -17.65 -19.68
C SER A 410 -19.96 -16.60 -20.79
N ALA A 411 -19.50 -15.42 -20.44
CA ALA A 411 -19.24 -14.34 -21.39
C ALA A 411 -17.96 -14.56 -22.22
N ALA A 412 -16.99 -15.31 -21.68
CA ALA A 412 -15.75 -15.65 -22.39
C ALA A 412 -15.93 -16.71 -23.49
N GLY A 413 -17.05 -17.43 -23.49
CA GLY A 413 -17.31 -18.55 -24.40
C GLY A 413 -16.47 -19.79 -24.08
N PRO A 414 -16.76 -20.94 -24.74
CA PRO A 414 -15.97 -22.13 -24.60
C PRO A 414 -14.58 -22.04 -25.24
#